data_68fbc35206b5b4b388580f74cc61baa2
#
_entry.id   68fbc35206b5b4b388580f74cc61baa2
#
_cell.length_a   1.000
_cell.length_b   1.000
_cell.length_c   1.000
_cell.angle_alpha   90.00
_cell.angle_beta   90.00
_cell.angle_gamma   90.00
#
_symmetry.space_group_name_H-M   'P 1'
#
loop_
_entity.id
_entity.type
_entity.pdbx_description
1 polymer ?
#
loop_
_entity_poly.entity_id
_entity_poly.type
_entity_poly.pdbx_seq_one_letter_code
_entity_poly.pdbx_strand_id
1 'polypeptide(L)'
;MLRFLLGICVCITLSACQTETLVKDVNISKKQKLHNVNTYFAENAKKLDEIVQIPSEGVKSIDVYALYGFVESFSPISTAEQIKQRVGEGLGYKDLFGTKSVHYRLEPKDYSHFFSGFNRIKSTLNPYDQFDSVYLILIEIKYNTHSVQILTREAAVGEAFLFSKIIKNDERFLILLDSKGLKELFNTVGPNQNILKCLI
;
A
#
# COMPACT_ATOMS: atom_id res chain seq x y z
N MET A 1 -41.28 24.50 -35.14
CA MET A 1 -39.86 24.28 -34.83
C MET A 1 -39.42 24.82 -33.47
N LEU A 2 -39.95 25.88 -32.91
CA LEU A 2 -39.50 26.48 -31.63
C LEU A 2 -39.75 25.63 -30.38
N ARG A 3 -40.79 24.79 -30.37
CA ARG A 3 -41.14 23.94 -29.22
C ARG A 3 -40.20 22.71 -29.02
N PHE A 4 -39.52 22.29 -30.08
CA PHE A 4 -38.58 21.15 -30.02
C PHE A 4 -37.23 21.54 -29.40
N LEU A 5 -36.80 22.78 -29.60
CA LEU A 5 -35.51 23.29 -29.02
C LEU A 5 -35.58 23.52 -27.49
N LEU A 6 -36.74 23.90 -26.97
CA LEU A 6 -36.94 24.08 -25.54
C LEU A 6 -36.86 22.74 -24.74
N GLY A 7 -37.33 21.65 -25.34
CA GLY A 7 -37.28 20.33 -24.69
C GLY A 7 -35.87 19.78 -24.52
N ILE A 8 -34.98 20.04 -25.48
CA ILE A 8 -33.60 19.56 -25.46
C ILE A 8 -32.75 20.34 -24.42
N CYS A 9 -32.96 21.64 -24.25
CA CYS A 9 -32.25 22.44 -23.26
C CYS A 9 -32.61 22.01 -21.82
N VAL A 10 -33.86 21.66 -21.54
CA VAL A 10 -34.25 21.24 -20.17
C VAL A 10 -33.66 19.87 -19.81
N CYS A 11 -33.55 18.95 -20.77
CA CYS A 11 -32.94 17.64 -20.50
C CYS A 11 -31.43 17.74 -20.23
N ILE A 12 -30.72 18.64 -20.92
CA ILE A 12 -29.24 18.82 -20.70
C ILE A 12 -28.96 19.46 -19.33
N THR A 13 -29.78 20.42 -18.90
CA THR A 13 -29.58 21.06 -17.57
C THR A 13 -29.91 20.12 -16.42
N LEU A 14 -30.90 19.24 -16.55
CA LEU A 14 -31.22 18.24 -15.52
C LEU A 14 -30.14 17.15 -15.41
N SER A 15 -29.53 16.73 -16.52
CA SER A 15 -28.42 15.77 -16.50
C SER A 15 -27.15 16.33 -15.87
N ALA A 16 -26.84 17.62 -16.08
CA ALA A 16 -25.68 18.27 -15.46
C ALA A 16 -25.86 18.42 -13.94
N CYS A 17 -27.06 18.76 -13.47
CA CYS A 17 -27.34 18.85 -12.02
C CYS A 17 -27.26 17.49 -11.31
N GLN A 18 -27.69 16.41 -11.95
CA GLN A 18 -27.62 15.06 -11.36
C GLN A 18 -26.18 14.53 -11.26
N THR A 19 -25.31 14.85 -12.23
CA THR A 19 -23.90 14.43 -12.19
C THR A 19 -23.11 15.20 -11.12
N GLU A 20 -23.36 16.49 -10.91
CA GLU A 20 -22.70 17.25 -9.84
C GLU A 20 -23.09 16.77 -8.44
N THR A 21 -24.34 16.42 -8.21
CA THR A 21 -24.82 15.90 -6.92
C THR A 21 -24.21 14.52 -6.64
N LEU A 22 -24.20 13.61 -7.61
CA LEU A 22 -23.59 12.28 -7.48
C LEU A 22 -22.09 12.36 -7.17
N VAL A 23 -21.35 13.25 -7.82
CA VAL A 23 -19.91 13.43 -7.58
C VAL A 23 -19.64 14.00 -6.17
N LYS A 24 -20.47 14.93 -5.69
CA LYS A 24 -20.37 15.46 -4.33
C LYS A 24 -20.66 14.39 -3.28
N ASP A 25 -21.70 13.60 -3.44
CA ASP A 25 -22.06 12.54 -2.50
C ASP A 25 -21.01 11.44 -2.42
N VAL A 26 -20.40 11.03 -3.53
CA VAL A 26 -19.31 10.07 -3.56
C VAL A 26 -18.06 10.61 -2.84
N ASN A 27 -17.74 11.89 -3.00
CA ASN A 27 -16.60 12.51 -2.34
C ASN A 27 -16.82 12.66 -0.83
N ILE A 28 -18.02 13.01 -0.40
CA ILE A 28 -18.38 13.09 1.04
C ILE A 28 -18.30 11.69 1.65
N SER A 29 -18.85 10.68 1.02
CA SER A 29 -18.79 9.28 1.47
C SER A 29 -17.33 8.78 1.60
N LYS A 30 -16.46 9.07 0.64
CA LYS A 30 -15.04 8.70 0.70
C LYS A 30 -14.30 9.39 1.84
N LYS A 31 -14.52 10.70 2.04
CA LYS A 31 -13.91 11.46 3.15
C LYS A 31 -14.37 10.95 4.51
N GLN A 32 -15.64 10.64 4.65
CA GLN A 32 -16.19 10.11 5.90
C GLN A 32 -15.66 8.71 6.20
N LYS A 33 -15.54 7.85 5.17
CA LYS A 33 -14.95 6.51 5.31
C LYS A 33 -13.47 6.60 5.72
N LEU A 34 -12.70 7.48 5.11
CA LEU A 34 -11.29 7.70 5.46
C LEU A 34 -11.14 8.24 6.88
N HIS A 35 -11.98 9.19 7.28
CA HIS A 35 -11.98 9.72 8.64
C HIS A 35 -12.26 8.61 9.67
N ASN A 36 -13.23 7.76 9.43
CA ASN A 36 -13.56 6.65 10.31
C ASN A 36 -12.40 5.64 10.43
N VAL A 37 -11.69 5.35 9.35
CA VAL A 37 -10.54 4.42 9.38
C VAL A 37 -9.34 5.06 10.10
N ASN A 38 -9.07 6.35 9.90
CA ASN A 38 -8.01 7.05 10.63
C ASN A 38 -8.28 7.08 12.15
N THR A 39 -9.53 7.33 12.54
CA THR A 39 -9.94 7.28 13.95
C THR A 39 -9.78 5.88 14.53
N TYR A 40 -10.25 4.87 13.81
CA TYR A 40 -10.10 3.47 14.21
C TYR A 40 -8.63 3.09 14.39
N PHE A 41 -7.76 3.48 13.46
CA PHE A 41 -6.32 3.23 13.56
C PHE A 41 -5.73 3.92 14.78
N ALA A 42 -6.05 5.19 15.01
CA ALA A 42 -5.53 5.96 16.15
C ALA A 42 -5.91 5.34 17.52
N GLU A 43 -7.12 4.80 17.62
CA GLU A 43 -7.65 4.21 18.86
C GLU A 43 -7.16 2.77 19.10
N ASN A 44 -6.88 1.99 18.03
CA ASN A 44 -6.63 0.56 18.12
C ASN A 44 -5.20 0.13 17.74
N ALA A 45 -4.34 1.07 17.33
CA ALA A 45 -2.98 0.73 16.91
C ALA A 45 -2.13 0.25 18.09
N LYS A 46 -1.46 -0.89 17.88
CA LYS A 46 -0.49 -1.53 18.79
C LYS A 46 0.84 -1.67 18.06
N LYS A 47 1.86 -2.21 18.72
CA LYS A 47 3.08 -2.62 18.02
C LYS A 47 2.79 -3.83 17.13
N LEU A 48 3.49 -3.92 16.02
CA LEU A 48 3.29 -5.01 15.06
C LEU A 48 3.53 -6.38 15.68
N ASP A 49 4.53 -6.53 16.55
CA ASP A 49 4.85 -7.79 17.23
C ASP A 49 3.75 -8.27 18.19
N GLU A 50 2.86 -7.38 18.64
CA GLU A 50 1.66 -7.74 19.42
C GLU A 50 0.54 -8.32 18.54
N ILE A 51 0.63 -8.16 17.21
CA ILE A 51 -0.37 -8.65 16.25
C ILE A 51 0.17 -9.86 15.50
N VAL A 52 1.39 -9.74 14.95
CA VAL A 52 2.05 -10.79 14.18
C VAL A 52 3.51 -10.88 14.60
N GLN A 53 3.87 -11.99 15.23
CA GLN A 53 5.25 -12.26 15.60
C GLN A 53 6.06 -12.68 14.37
N ILE A 54 7.08 -11.91 14.00
CA ILE A 54 8.02 -12.21 12.93
C ILE A 54 9.39 -12.47 13.56
N PRO A 55 9.88 -13.72 13.57
CA PRO A 55 11.15 -14.05 14.22
C PRO A 55 12.33 -13.34 13.58
N SER A 56 13.27 -12.88 14.39
CA SER A 56 14.55 -12.31 13.92
C SER A 56 15.63 -13.37 13.72
N GLU A 57 15.44 -14.56 14.28
CA GLU A 57 16.41 -15.65 14.22
C GLU A 57 16.23 -16.50 12.97
N GLY A 58 17.31 -17.08 12.47
CA GLY A 58 17.30 -17.97 11.32
C GLY A 58 17.05 -17.29 9.97
N VAL A 59 17.15 -15.97 9.91
CA VAL A 59 16.95 -15.18 8.68
C VAL A 59 18.13 -15.38 7.73
N LYS A 60 17.82 -15.75 6.50
CA LYS A 60 18.77 -15.87 5.37
C LYS A 60 18.92 -14.59 4.58
N SER A 61 17.78 -13.96 4.26
CA SER A 61 17.78 -12.69 3.55
C SER A 61 16.51 -11.89 3.86
N ILE A 62 16.65 -10.58 3.73
CA ILE A 62 15.54 -9.63 3.70
C ILE A 62 15.65 -8.90 2.37
N ASP A 63 14.69 -9.14 1.49
CA ASP A 63 14.61 -8.55 0.16
C ASP A 63 13.43 -7.56 0.12
N VAL A 64 13.66 -6.36 -0.41
CA VAL A 64 12.64 -5.32 -0.61
C VAL A 64 12.48 -5.07 -2.10
N TYR A 65 11.27 -5.20 -2.59
CA TYR A 65 10.89 -4.91 -3.98
C TYR A 65 9.88 -3.75 -3.95
N ALA A 66 10.10 -2.75 -4.75
CA ALA A 66 9.21 -1.62 -4.86
C ALA A 66 8.95 -1.25 -6.31
N LEU A 67 7.67 -1.03 -6.61
CA LEU A 67 7.19 -0.46 -7.85
C LEU A 67 6.63 0.91 -7.51
N TYR A 68 7.07 1.98 -8.17
CA TYR A 68 6.48 3.28 -7.92
C TYR A 68 6.12 4.03 -9.20
N GLY A 69 5.15 4.91 -9.03
CA GLY A 69 4.39 5.51 -10.10
C GLY A 69 3.04 4.83 -10.23
N PHE A 70 2.08 5.54 -10.77
CA PHE A 70 0.73 5.02 -10.98
C PHE A 70 0.81 3.89 -12.02
N VAL A 71 0.64 2.66 -11.56
CA VAL A 71 0.60 1.50 -12.46
C VAL A 71 -0.82 1.38 -13.00
N GLU A 72 -1.09 1.99 -14.13
CA GLU A 72 -2.24 1.61 -14.95
C GLU A 72 -2.00 0.18 -15.46
N SER A 73 -2.28 -0.80 -14.62
CA SER A 73 -2.27 -2.17 -15.07
C SER A 73 -3.71 -2.66 -15.23
N PHE A 74 -3.96 -3.31 -16.36
CA PHE A 74 -5.24 -3.99 -16.62
C PHE A 74 -5.48 -5.15 -15.64
N SER A 75 -4.50 -5.49 -14.82
CA SER A 75 -4.60 -6.53 -13.80
C SER A 75 -4.05 -6.03 -12.48
N PRO A 76 -4.82 -6.12 -11.38
CA PRO A 76 -4.37 -5.71 -10.07
C PRO A 76 -3.17 -6.56 -9.65
N ILE A 77 -2.14 -5.92 -9.07
CA ILE A 77 -1.00 -6.60 -8.48
C ILE A 77 -1.40 -7.02 -7.08
N SER A 78 -1.67 -8.31 -6.88
CA SER A 78 -2.20 -8.85 -5.62
C SER A 78 -1.27 -9.87 -4.96
N THR A 79 -0.20 -10.31 -5.65
CA THR A 79 0.73 -11.34 -5.16
C THR A 79 2.19 -10.87 -5.16
N ALA A 80 2.99 -11.52 -4.31
CA ALA A 80 4.43 -11.28 -4.22
C ALA A 80 5.14 -11.62 -5.55
N GLU A 81 4.73 -12.68 -6.21
CA GLU A 81 5.29 -13.14 -7.48
C GLU A 81 5.09 -12.10 -8.58
N GLN A 82 3.90 -11.48 -8.64
CA GLN A 82 3.62 -10.42 -9.60
C GLN A 82 4.51 -9.19 -9.38
N ILE A 83 4.78 -8.81 -8.12
CA ILE A 83 5.69 -7.71 -7.80
C ILE A 83 7.11 -8.07 -8.25
N LYS A 84 7.61 -9.26 -7.87
CA LYS A 84 8.97 -9.73 -8.23
C LYS A 84 9.16 -9.79 -9.74
N GLN A 85 8.18 -10.35 -10.45
CA GLN A 85 8.22 -10.46 -11.92
C GLN A 85 8.35 -9.07 -12.54
N ARG A 86 7.49 -8.13 -12.16
CA ARG A 86 7.51 -6.76 -12.71
C ARG A 86 8.81 -6.02 -12.40
N VAL A 87 9.33 -6.16 -11.18
CA VAL A 87 10.64 -5.59 -10.82
C VAL A 87 11.76 -6.22 -11.66
N GLY A 88 11.74 -7.57 -11.84
CA GLY A 88 12.73 -8.29 -12.63
C GLY A 88 12.69 -7.97 -14.12
N GLU A 89 11.52 -7.72 -14.67
CA GLU A 89 11.32 -7.31 -16.08
C GLU A 89 11.60 -5.81 -16.30
N GLY A 90 11.93 -5.06 -15.24
CA GLY A 90 12.08 -3.62 -15.32
C GLY A 90 10.78 -2.90 -15.67
N LEU A 91 9.64 -3.60 -15.53
CA LEU A 91 8.30 -3.10 -15.81
C LEU A 91 7.77 -2.31 -14.60
N GLY A 92 8.49 -1.28 -14.18
CA GLY A 92 7.86 -0.18 -13.48
C GLY A 92 7.11 0.68 -14.50
N TYR A 93 6.29 1.59 -14.03
CA TYR A 93 5.66 2.58 -14.87
C TYR A 93 6.71 3.30 -15.73
N LYS A 94 6.60 3.17 -17.04
CA LYS A 94 7.27 4.07 -17.96
C LYS A 94 6.52 5.39 -17.94
N ASP A 95 6.82 6.23 -16.97
CA ASP A 95 6.48 7.63 -17.12
C ASP A 95 7.42 8.27 -18.15
N LEU A 96 7.18 9.53 -18.50
CA LEU A 96 8.07 10.32 -19.35
C LEU A 96 9.52 10.40 -18.80
N PHE A 97 9.78 9.92 -17.61
CA PHE A 97 11.03 9.99 -16.85
C PHE A 97 11.72 8.61 -16.64
N GLY A 98 11.15 7.52 -17.16
CA GLY A 98 11.72 6.17 -17.10
C GLY A 98 11.10 5.26 -16.05
N THR A 99 11.42 3.96 -16.14
CA THR A 99 10.93 2.90 -15.25
C THR A 99 11.51 3.06 -13.86
N LYS A 100 10.66 2.99 -12.86
CA LYS A 100 11.05 3.12 -11.46
C LYS A 100 10.64 1.88 -10.69
N SER A 101 11.44 0.84 -10.80
CA SER A 101 11.36 -0.34 -9.94
C SER A 101 12.67 -0.51 -9.20
N VAL A 102 12.59 -0.98 -7.96
CA VAL A 102 13.75 -1.18 -7.11
C VAL A 102 13.67 -2.56 -6.48
N HIS A 103 14.76 -3.31 -6.57
CA HIS A 103 15.04 -4.47 -5.73
C HIS A 103 16.26 -4.14 -4.86
N TYR A 104 16.11 -4.33 -3.57
CA TYR A 104 17.18 -4.12 -2.61
C TYR A 104 17.21 -5.27 -1.62
N ARG A 105 18.41 -5.80 -1.35
CA ARG A 105 18.66 -6.77 -0.29
C ARG A 105 19.36 -6.09 0.87
N LEU A 106 18.78 -6.21 2.06
CA LEU A 106 19.43 -5.71 3.28
C LEU A 106 20.73 -6.48 3.55
N GLU A 107 21.73 -5.78 4.08
CA GLU A 107 22.94 -6.42 4.54
C GLU A 107 22.69 -7.11 5.89
N PRO A 108 23.34 -8.25 6.19
CA PRO A 108 23.13 -8.98 7.45
C PRO A 108 23.37 -8.15 8.70
N LYS A 109 24.27 -7.18 8.65
CA LYS A 109 24.55 -6.25 9.77
C LYS A 109 23.33 -5.40 10.16
N ASP A 110 22.40 -5.18 9.23
CA ASP A 110 21.22 -4.31 9.42
C ASP A 110 19.98 -5.09 9.89
N TYR A 111 20.03 -6.44 9.93
CA TYR A 111 18.87 -7.25 10.29
C TYR A 111 18.36 -6.98 11.70
N SER A 112 19.25 -6.89 12.69
CA SER A 112 18.82 -6.61 14.08
C SER A 112 18.14 -5.25 14.19
N HIS A 113 18.66 -4.26 13.48
CA HIS A 113 18.08 -2.92 13.43
C HIS A 113 16.74 -2.91 12.71
N PHE A 114 16.64 -3.62 11.58
CA PHE A 114 15.39 -3.80 10.86
C PHE A 114 14.30 -4.40 11.76
N PHE A 115 14.57 -5.54 12.42
CA PHE A 115 13.56 -6.18 13.28
C PHE A 115 13.19 -5.34 14.50
N SER A 116 14.19 -4.68 15.12
CA SER A 116 13.92 -3.77 16.24
C SER A 116 13.00 -2.61 15.85
N GLY A 117 13.16 -2.05 14.65
CA GLY A 117 12.30 -1.00 14.13
C GLY A 117 10.96 -1.54 13.64
N PHE A 118 10.98 -2.59 12.80
CA PHE A 118 9.79 -3.13 12.16
C PHE A 118 8.76 -3.65 13.16
N ASN A 119 9.20 -4.40 14.17
CA ASN A 119 8.32 -4.94 15.20
C ASN A 119 7.64 -3.86 16.05
N ARG A 120 8.19 -2.65 16.10
CA ARG A 120 7.63 -1.52 16.84
C ARG A 120 6.71 -0.63 16.02
N ILE A 121 6.59 -0.85 14.72
CA ILE A 121 5.68 -0.06 13.88
C ILE A 121 4.26 -0.18 14.41
N LYS A 122 3.60 0.96 14.58
CA LYS A 122 2.19 0.98 14.97
C LYS A 122 1.36 0.32 13.88
N SER A 123 0.47 -0.58 14.30
CA SER A 123 -0.36 -1.35 13.39
C SER A 123 -1.66 -1.78 14.06
N THR A 124 -2.66 -2.10 13.28
CA THR A 124 -3.89 -2.75 13.76
C THR A 124 -4.40 -3.73 12.72
N LEU A 125 -5.19 -4.72 13.15
CA LEU A 125 -5.92 -5.54 12.21
C LEU A 125 -6.88 -4.65 11.40
N ASN A 126 -6.97 -4.94 10.12
CA ASN A 126 -7.91 -4.25 9.27
C ASN A 126 -9.33 -4.71 9.59
N PRO A 127 -10.26 -3.80 9.96
CA PRO A 127 -11.63 -4.18 10.28
C PRO A 127 -12.49 -4.50 9.04
N TYR A 128 -11.94 -4.32 7.84
CA TYR A 128 -12.64 -4.53 6.58
C TYR A 128 -12.08 -5.75 5.86
N ASP A 129 -12.90 -6.78 5.63
CA ASP A 129 -12.50 -8.05 5.02
C ASP A 129 -12.12 -7.95 3.53
N GLN A 130 -12.39 -6.84 2.88
CA GLN A 130 -12.16 -6.68 1.44
C GLN A 130 -11.12 -5.62 1.13
N PHE A 131 -9.99 -6.04 0.56
CA PHE A 131 -9.09 -5.16 -0.17
C PHE A 131 -8.64 -5.83 -1.47
N ASP A 132 -9.30 -5.46 -2.56
CA ASP A 132 -8.72 -5.52 -3.90
C ASP A 132 -7.71 -4.36 -4.02
N SER A 133 -6.61 -4.49 -3.29
CA SER A 133 -5.58 -3.45 -3.28
C SER A 133 -4.49 -3.83 -4.26
N VAL A 134 -4.06 -2.85 -5.03
CA VAL A 134 -2.82 -2.94 -5.79
C VAL A 134 -1.67 -2.77 -4.80
N TYR A 135 -0.89 -3.82 -4.60
CA TYR A 135 0.32 -3.76 -3.77
C TYR A 135 1.50 -3.33 -4.63
N LEU A 136 2.29 -2.41 -4.11
CA LEU A 136 3.45 -1.83 -4.81
C LEU A 136 4.77 -2.13 -4.13
N ILE A 137 4.74 -2.53 -2.85
CA ILE A 137 5.92 -2.83 -2.07
C ILE A 137 5.78 -4.25 -1.52
N LEU A 138 6.83 -5.03 -1.68
CA LEU A 138 7.00 -6.34 -1.07
C LEU A 138 8.26 -6.33 -0.21
N ILE A 139 8.12 -6.68 1.06
CA ILE A 139 9.24 -7.07 1.92
C ILE A 139 9.16 -8.57 2.07
N GLU A 140 10.19 -9.28 1.63
CA GLU A 140 10.28 -10.73 1.75
C GLU A 140 11.41 -11.11 2.70
N ILE A 141 11.04 -11.75 3.81
CA ILE A 141 11.97 -12.27 4.82
C ILE A 141 12.09 -13.77 4.62
N LYS A 142 13.25 -14.24 4.18
CA LYS A 142 13.50 -15.66 3.92
C LYS A 142 14.19 -16.34 5.09
N TYR A 143 13.67 -17.48 5.46
CA TYR A 143 14.22 -18.40 6.44
C TYR A 143 14.70 -19.69 5.75
N ASN A 144 15.15 -20.68 6.51
CA ASN A 144 15.60 -21.95 5.94
C ASN A 144 14.48 -22.73 5.26
N THR A 145 13.28 -22.72 5.81
CA THR A 145 12.15 -23.59 5.44
C THR A 145 10.93 -22.83 4.92
N HIS A 146 10.86 -21.53 5.15
CA HIS A 146 9.71 -20.72 4.79
C HIS A 146 10.11 -19.27 4.50
N SER A 147 9.15 -18.48 4.09
CA SER A 147 9.29 -17.02 3.99
C SER A 147 8.10 -16.31 4.63
N VAL A 148 8.35 -15.09 5.10
CA VAL A 148 7.31 -14.14 5.48
C VAL A 148 7.27 -13.06 4.42
N GLN A 149 6.09 -12.79 3.89
CA GLN A 149 5.86 -11.78 2.85
C GLN A 149 4.97 -10.68 3.40
N ILE A 150 5.42 -9.44 3.28
CA ILE A 150 4.67 -8.25 3.64
C ILE A 150 4.43 -7.46 2.36
N LEU A 151 3.18 -7.45 1.91
CA LEU A 151 2.74 -6.68 0.75
C LEU A 151 2.07 -5.41 1.23
N THR A 152 2.48 -4.28 0.68
CA THR A 152 1.99 -2.97 1.10
C THR A 152 1.63 -2.13 -0.13
N ARG A 153 0.53 -1.41 -0.05
CA ARG A 153 0.17 -0.42 -1.07
C ARG A 153 0.83 0.92 -0.77
N GLU A 154 0.87 1.79 -1.76
CA GLU A 154 1.24 3.19 -1.57
C GLU A 154 0.22 3.90 -0.66
N ALA A 155 0.70 4.84 0.16
CA ALA A 155 -0.17 5.69 0.97
C ALA A 155 -0.93 6.66 0.06
N ALA A 156 -2.24 6.75 0.23
CA ALA A 156 -2.99 7.84 -0.39
C ALA A 156 -2.75 9.14 0.39
N VAL A 157 -2.96 10.27 -0.28
CA VAL A 157 -2.82 11.59 0.34
C VAL A 157 -3.73 11.71 1.57
N GLY A 158 -3.13 12.02 2.73
CA GLY A 158 -3.84 12.16 4.00
C GLY A 158 -4.08 10.85 4.77
N GLU A 159 -3.60 9.70 4.29
CA GLU A 159 -3.62 8.45 5.04
C GLU A 159 -2.43 8.38 6.02
N ALA A 160 -2.72 8.11 7.29
CA ALA A 160 -1.70 7.89 8.32
C ALA A 160 -1.13 6.46 8.30
N PHE A 161 -1.71 5.57 7.51
CA PHE A 161 -1.43 4.14 7.46
C PHE A 161 -1.39 3.62 6.03
N LEU A 162 -0.78 2.46 5.88
CA LEU A 162 -0.70 1.68 4.66
C LEU A 162 -1.54 0.42 4.81
N PHE A 163 -2.38 0.13 3.83
CA PHE A 163 -3.03 -1.17 3.77
C PHE A 163 -2.01 -2.24 3.42
N SER A 164 -1.87 -3.22 4.28
CA SER A 164 -0.85 -4.24 4.14
C SER A 164 -1.41 -5.64 4.36
N LYS A 165 -0.79 -6.61 3.71
CA LYS A 165 -1.06 -8.03 3.87
C LYS A 165 0.23 -8.73 4.29
N ILE A 166 0.23 -9.39 5.44
CA ILE A 166 1.31 -10.26 5.87
C ILE A 166 0.90 -11.70 5.60
N ILE A 167 1.77 -12.45 4.95
CA ILE A 167 1.61 -13.89 4.72
C ILE A 167 2.75 -14.59 5.47
N LYS A 168 2.38 -15.46 6.41
CA LYS A 168 3.29 -16.22 7.24
C LYS A 168 2.73 -17.62 7.44
N ASN A 169 3.46 -18.67 7.03
CA ASN A 169 3.03 -20.07 7.17
C ASN A 169 1.61 -20.30 6.62
N ASP A 170 1.32 -19.78 5.42
CA ASP A 170 0.00 -19.82 4.77
C ASP A 170 -1.12 -19.02 5.46
N GLU A 171 -0.88 -18.51 6.65
CA GLU A 171 -1.80 -17.59 7.32
C GLU A 171 -1.70 -16.18 6.71
N ARG A 172 -2.83 -15.49 6.62
CA ARG A 172 -2.95 -14.15 6.05
C ARG A 172 -3.48 -13.17 7.09
N PHE A 173 -2.71 -12.13 7.33
CA PHE A 173 -3.08 -11.04 8.22
C PHE A 173 -3.29 -9.77 7.38
N LEU A 174 -4.51 -9.25 7.37
CA LEU A 174 -4.79 -7.94 6.79
C LEU A 174 -4.60 -6.88 7.87
N ILE A 175 -3.69 -5.97 7.65
CA ILE A 175 -3.29 -4.98 8.66
C ILE A 175 -3.22 -3.57 8.06
N LEU A 176 -3.36 -2.60 8.95
CA LEU A 176 -3.03 -1.21 8.70
C LEU A 176 -1.68 -0.95 9.38
N LEU A 177 -0.68 -0.54 8.61
CA LEU A 177 0.67 -0.20 9.11
C LEU A 177 0.85 1.32 9.12
N ASP A 178 1.45 1.86 10.18
CA ASP A 178 1.85 3.27 10.23
C ASP A 178 2.83 3.61 9.09
N SER A 179 2.40 4.49 8.21
CA SER A 179 3.18 4.91 7.04
C SER A 179 4.47 5.63 7.44
N LYS A 180 4.38 6.46 8.48
CA LYS A 180 5.53 7.22 9.01
C LYS A 180 6.56 6.28 9.64
N GLY A 181 6.13 5.31 10.46
CA GLY A 181 7.01 4.34 11.08
C GLY A 181 7.75 3.47 10.06
N LEU A 182 7.07 3.03 9.00
CA LEU A 182 7.71 2.28 7.92
C LEU A 182 8.72 3.13 7.15
N LYS A 183 8.40 4.40 6.89
CA LYS A 183 9.30 5.35 6.24
C LYS A 183 10.55 5.62 7.09
N GLU A 184 10.39 5.84 8.39
CA GLU A 184 11.51 6.02 9.32
C GLU A 184 12.42 4.78 9.37
N LEU A 185 11.84 3.57 9.38
CA LEU A 185 12.60 2.34 9.31
C LEU A 185 13.48 2.29 8.05
N PHE A 186 12.92 2.53 6.88
CA PHE A 186 13.70 2.51 5.65
C PHE A 186 14.71 3.64 5.52
N ASN A 187 14.52 4.77 6.20
CA ASN A 187 15.54 5.81 6.31
C ASN A 187 16.79 5.34 7.07
N THR A 188 16.62 4.40 8.01
CA THR A 188 17.71 3.93 8.88
C THR A 188 18.41 2.68 8.35
N VAL A 189 17.69 1.77 7.69
CA VAL A 189 18.25 0.48 7.22
C VAL A 189 18.37 0.40 5.69
N GLY A 190 17.79 1.32 4.97
CA GLY A 190 17.77 1.29 3.51
C GLY A 190 18.80 2.25 2.91
N PRO A 191 19.65 1.80 1.99
CA PRO A 191 20.59 2.68 1.30
C PRO A 191 19.92 3.51 0.21
N ASN A 192 18.66 3.29 -0.09
CA ASN A 192 18.08 3.82 -1.31
C ASN A 192 16.90 4.75 -1.03
N GLN A 193 17.14 6.06 -1.17
CA GLN A 193 16.10 7.09 -1.14
C GLN A 193 14.94 6.80 -2.12
N ASN A 194 15.14 5.89 -3.09
CA ASN A 194 14.11 5.55 -4.05
C ASN A 194 13.00 4.67 -3.44
N ILE A 195 13.29 3.81 -2.45
CA ILE A 195 12.24 3.06 -1.74
C ILE A 195 11.34 4.02 -0.97
N LEU A 196 11.92 5.08 -0.41
CA LEU A 196 11.18 6.09 0.34
C LEU A 196 10.18 6.87 -0.52
N LYS A 197 10.48 7.02 -1.82
CA LYS A 197 9.56 7.67 -2.76
C LYS A 197 8.29 6.86 -3.02
N CYS A 198 8.34 5.54 -2.77
CA CYS A 198 7.16 4.67 -2.86
C CYS A 198 6.24 4.78 -1.63
N LEU A 199 6.70 5.43 -0.57
CA LEU A 199 5.99 5.55 0.72
C LEU A 199 5.45 6.97 0.97
N ILE A 200 5.53 7.85 -0.05
CA ILE A 200 5.10 9.27 0.04
C ILE A 200 3.72 9.44 -0.53
#